data_42f41289469473d5410a618d8961be4e
#
_entry.id   42f41289469473d5410a618d8961be4e
#
_cell.length_a   1.000
_cell.length_b   1.000
_cell.length_c   1.000
_cell.angle_alpha   90.00
_cell.angle_beta   90.00
_cell.angle_gamma   90.00
#
_symmetry.space_group_name_H-M   'P 1'
#
loop_
_entity.id
_entity.type
_entity.pdbx_description
1 polymer ?
#
loop_
_entity_poly.entity_id
_entity_poly.type
_entity_poly.pdbx_seq_one_letter_code
_entity_poly.pdbx_strand_id
1 'polypeptide(L)' 'MSKAPSIPPIFSVADLLAIAYRIELDAVERYGLLADQMETHNNPELTKVFRDLSRAESIHAAEIR' A
#
# COMPACT_ATOMS: atom_id res chain seq x y z
N MET A 1 -25.61 -25.31 5.04
CA MET A 1 -24.24 -25.34 4.56
C MET A 1 -23.71 -23.93 4.36
N SER A 2 -22.63 -23.63 5.00
CA SER A 2 -22.07 -22.31 4.84
C SER A 2 -21.14 -22.29 3.64
N LYS A 3 -21.13 -21.18 2.95
CA LYS A 3 -20.23 -20.96 1.85
C LYS A 3 -19.26 -19.88 2.23
N ALA A 4 -18.03 -20.03 1.80
CA ALA A 4 -17.09 -18.93 1.87
C ALA A 4 -17.66 -17.77 1.08
N PRO A 5 -17.34 -16.52 1.46
CA PRO A 5 -17.73 -15.37 0.65
C PRO A 5 -17.28 -15.60 -0.78
N SER A 6 -18.21 -15.48 -1.70
CA SER A 6 -17.87 -15.77 -3.07
C SER A 6 -16.99 -14.68 -3.65
N ILE A 7 -15.89 -15.13 -4.20
CA ILE A 7 -15.08 -14.29 -5.05
C ILE A 7 -15.75 -14.29 -6.42
N PRO A 8 -15.95 -13.13 -7.04
CA PRO A 8 -16.60 -13.13 -8.34
C PRO A 8 -15.90 -14.07 -9.31
N PRO A 9 -16.67 -14.91 -10.03
CA PRO A 9 -16.06 -15.89 -10.93
C PRO A 9 -15.29 -15.26 -12.08
N ILE A 10 -15.52 -13.98 -12.35
CA ILE A 10 -14.80 -13.25 -13.40
C ILE A 10 -13.49 -12.67 -12.91
N PHE A 11 -13.08 -13.06 -11.72
CA PHE A 11 -11.87 -12.52 -11.12
C PHE A 11 -10.65 -13.05 -11.89
N SER A 12 -10.02 -12.19 -12.64
CA SER A 12 -8.89 -12.55 -13.48
C SER A 12 -7.57 -12.14 -12.83
N VAL A 13 -6.46 -12.58 -13.43
CA VAL A 13 -5.13 -12.12 -12.98
C VAL A 13 -5.04 -10.61 -13.10
N ALA A 14 -5.61 -10.04 -14.17
CA ALA A 14 -5.60 -8.58 -14.34
C ALA A 14 -6.33 -7.89 -13.20
N ASP A 15 -7.45 -8.46 -12.76
CA ASP A 15 -8.20 -7.91 -11.62
C ASP A 15 -7.39 -8.00 -10.35
N LEU A 16 -6.71 -9.11 -10.12
CA LEU A 16 -5.85 -9.27 -8.95
C LEU A 16 -4.72 -8.25 -8.95
N LEU A 17 -4.09 -8.05 -10.10
CA LEU A 17 -3.00 -7.08 -10.21
C LEU A 17 -3.49 -5.65 -9.98
N ALA A 18 -4.71 -5.34 -10.45
CA ALA A 18 -5.29 -4.03 -10.24
C ALA A 18 -5.55 -3.79 -8.75
N ILE A 19 -6.05 -4.80 -8.05
CA ILE A 19 -6.28 -4.70 -6.60
C ILE A 19 -4.96 -4.56 -5.86
N ALA A 20 -3.96 -5.37 -6.22
CA ALA A 20 -2.65 -5.31 -5.60
C ALA A 20 -2.02 -3.93 -5.80
N TYR A 21 -2.13 -3.39 -7.00
CA TYR A 21 -1.62 -2.06 -7.30
C TYR A 21 -2.29 -1.01 -6.41
N ARG A 22 -3.61 -1.11 -6.26
CA ARG A 22 -4.35 -0.17 -5.42
C ARG A 22 -3.91 -0.25 -3.96
N ILE A 23 -3.70 -1.47 -3.46
CA ILE A 23 -3.22 -1.66 -2.09
C ILE A 23 -1.86 -1.00 -1.91
N GLU A 24 -0.96 -1.16 -2.88
CA GLU A 24 0.36 -0.54 -2.79
C GLU A 24 0.29 0.98 -2.83
N LEU A 25 -0.59 1.54 -3.67
CA LEU A 25 -0.78 2.99 -3.71
C LEU A 25 -1.33 3.53 -2.40
N ASP A 26 -2.28 2.81 -1.81
CA ASP A 26 -2.84 3.20 -0.51
C ASP A 26 -1.74 3.16 0.56
N ALA A 27 -0.85 2.19 0.50
CA ALA A 27 0.27 2.10 1.44
C ALA A 27 1.25 3.27 1.27
N VAL A 28 1.56 3.65 0.03
CA VAL A 28 2.40 4.82 -0.24
C VAL A 28 1.84 6.06 0.45
N GLU A 29 0.54 6.30 0.27
CA GLU A 29 -0.12 7.46 0.84
C GLU A 29 -0.11 7.40 2.36
N ARG A 30 -0.45 6.23 2.93
CA ARG A 30 -0.52 6.07 4.38
C ARG A 30 0.83 6.26 5.04
N TYR A 31 1.88 5.68 4.49
CA TYR A 31 3.21 5.85 5.05
C TYR A 31 3.72 7.28 4.90
N GLY A 32 3.36 7.95 3.80
CA GLY A 32 3.69 9.36 3.63
C GLY A 32 3.05 10.23 4.70
N LEU A 33 1.78 9.98 5.01
CA LEU A 33 1.08 10.70 6.07
C LEU A 33 1.69 10.43 7.44
N LEU A 34 2.07 9.18 7.71
CA LEU A 34 2.73 8.84 8.96
C LEU A 34 4.08 9.53 9.08
N ALA A 35 4.83 9.62 7.98
CA ALA A 35 6.10 10.34 7.98
C ALA A 35 5.87 11.81 8.32
N ASP A 36 4.85 12.43 7.73
CA ASP A 36 4.53 13.83 8.01
C ASP A 36 4.18 14.04 9.47
N GLN A 37 3.42 13.11 10.06
CA GLN A 37 3.06 13.17 11.47
C GLN A 37 4.31 13.05 12.37
N MET A 38 5.21 12.15 12.03
CA MET A 38 6.43 11.97 12.80
C MET A 38 7.34 13.19 12.70
N GLU A 39 7.37 13.82 11.54
CA GLU A 39 8.13 15.05 11.36
C GLU A 39 7.56 16.17 12.24
N THR A 40 6.25 16.29 12.28
CA THR A 40 5.57 17.28 13.12
C THR A 40 5.88 17.06 14.59
N HIS A 41 6.04 15.81 15.00
CA HIS A 41 6.37 15.47 16.38
C HIS A 41 7.87 15.45 16.67
N ASN A 42 8.68 15.95 15.75
CA ASN A 42 10.13 16.00 15.91
C ASN A 42 10.75 14.62 16.16
N ASN A 43 10.27 13.64 15.40
CA ASN A 43 10.82 12.29 15.49
C ASN A 43 11.51 11.95 14.17
N PRO A 44 12.78 12.36 13.99
CA PRO A 44 13.46 12.17 12.71
C PRO A 44 13.69 10.71 12.35
N GLU A 45 13.87 9.84 13.34
CA GLU A 45 14.10 8.43 13.07
C GLU A 45 12.88 7.77 12.46
N LEU A 46 11.70 7.98 13.05
CA LEU A 46 10.47 7.41 12.52
C LEU A 46 10.05 8.12 11.23
N THR A 47 10.31 9.40 11.10
CA THR A 47 10.08 10.10 9.84
C THR A 47 10.82 9.41 8.71
N LYS A 48 12.10 9.11 8.93
CA LYS A 48 12.90 8.43 7.92
C LYS A 48 12.37 7.03 7.61
N VAL A 49 12.01 6.28 8.66
CA VAL A 49 11.47 4.93 8.48
C VAL A 49 10.23 4.96 7.59
N PHE A 50 9.28 5.85 7.88
CA PHE A 50 8.04 5.89 7.11
C PHE A 50 8.26 6.45 5.71
N ARG A 51 9.20 7.37 5.51
CA ARG A 51 9.52 7.83 4.16
C ARG A 51 10.17 6.73 3.33
N ASP A 52 11.04 5.93 3.95
CA ASP A 52 11.66 4.80 3.27
C ASP A 52 10.62 3.74 2.91
N LEU A 53 9.67 3.47 3.82
CA LEU A 53 8.58 2.53 3.55
C LEU A 53 7.68 3.03 2.42
N SER A 54 7.36 4.33 2.42
CA SER A 54 6.55 4.91 1.34
C SER A 54 7.25 4.76 0.00
N ARG A 55 8.55 4.99 -0.04
CA ARG A 55 9.33 4.85 -1.27
C ARG A 55 9.36 3.40 -1.73
N ALA A 56 9.56 2.46 -0.81
CA ALA A 56 9.57 1.04 -1.13
C ALA A 56 8.25 0.61 -1.74
N GLU A 57 7.12 1.03 -1.16
CA GLU A 57 5.81 0.69 -1.68
C GLU A 57 5.57 1.34 -3.04
N SER A 58 6.11 2.54 -3.26
CA SER A 58 6.03 3.20 -4.56
C SER A 58 6.75 2.39 -5.65
N ILE A 59 7.90 1.82 -5.31
CA ILE A 59 8.64 0.95 -6.22
C ILE A 59 7.85 -0.32 -6.51
N HIS A 60 7.26 -0.93 -5.48
CA HIS A 60 6.43 -2.13 -5.66
C HIS A 60 5.24 -1.84 -6.56
N ALA A 61 4.58 -0.69 -6.38
CA ALA A 61 3.46 -0.30 -7.22
C ALA A 61 3.89 -0.17 -8.68
N ALA A 62 5.05 0.41 -8.93
CA ALA A 62 5.57 0.56 -10.28
C ALA A 62 5.84 -0.80 -10.92
N GLU A 63 6.27 -1.78 -10.13
CA GLU A 63 6.55 -3.12 -10.63
C GLU A 63 5.27 -3.89 -10.99
N ILE A 64 4.18 -3.62 -10.30
CA ILE A 64 2.91 -4.27 -10.58
C ILE A 64 2.31 -3.77 -11.89
N ARG A 65 2.45 -2.49 -12.18
CA ARG A 65 1.96 -1.93 -13.43
C ARG A 65 2.67 -2.55 -14.61
#